data_d8a848869598a7040cecd63e090f8f4b
#
_entry.id   d8a848869598a7040cecd63e090f8f4b
#
_cell.length_a   1.000
_cell.length_b   1.000
_cell.length_c   1.000
_cell.angle_alpha   90.00
_cell.angle_beta   90.00
_cell.angle_gamma   90.00
#
_symmetry.space_group_name_H-M   'P 1'
#
loop_
_entity.id
_entity.type
_entity.pdbx_description
1 polymer ?
#
loop_
_entity_poly.entity_id
_entity_poly.type
_entity_poly.pdbx_seq_one_letter_code
_entity_poly.pdbx_strand_id
1 'polypeptide(L)'
;MKKTLLIVVIILAVIIALPVINLIRWSHQSKKPLDIIIVDKTVPTLDREHHKSFNWILTHERFVKKESKTSYSYKKDYYGFFPQRPLRDKKWDRNDYRLSDLISLAEKTDAIYFTDTYGVFFNDWFRGINKSRKSRKIYGGLNNNDFLLLKEMKDRNKLIIMEYNSFDYPTAQFESVRTQEKLGITFSGWTGKYFSSLDTTIKDFPVWMTAMYRKEYKKPWTFTKPGVVILKEKDIVVLEEGRQLKNSMPQIITDEASSKKYGVVPKVAFDQWFDIIDPLQNKVISKFKLDTTPLGDSLLINNALQSEFPAVVQDPVIQRTYYFSGDFATYNVSYCTARLKGVEKLKAILYSDKPDDTRRFFWLYYRPLINGIFDDYYASLSKK
;
A
#
# COMPACT_ATOMS: atom_id res chain seq x y z
N MET A 1 -2.39 -20.87 48.17
CA MET A 1 -3.55 -20.19 47.56
C MET A 1 -3.51 -18.65 47.63
N LYS A 2 -3.41 -17.99 48.82
CA LYS A 2 -3.42 -16.49 48.89
C LYS A 2 -2.29 -15.82 48.09
N LYS A 3 -1.03 -16.33 48.14
CA LYS A 3 0.09 -15.77 47.39
C LYS A 3 -0.08 -15.91 45.88
N THR A 4 -0.58 -17.05 45.42
CA THR A 4 -0.85 -17.27 43.97
C THR A 4 -1.96 -16.36 43.47
N LEU A 5 -3.02 -16.18 44.26
CA LEU A 5 -4.11 -15.24 43.91
C LEU A 5 -3.61 -13.78 43.83
N LEU A 6 -2.76 -13.36 44.76
CA LEU A 6 -2.15 -12.03 44.78
C LEU A 6 -1.30 -11.81 43.52
N ILE A 7 -0.47 -12.79 43.11
CA ILE A 7 0.33 -12.69 41.89
C ILE A 7 -0.57 -12.54 40.65
N VAL A 8 -1.62 -13.35 40.56
CA VAL A 8 -2.59 -13.25 39.44
C VAL A 8 -3.25 -11.87 39.39
N VAL A 9 -3.66 -11.34 40.53
CA VAL A 9 -4.27 -9.99 40.61
C VAL A 9 -3.27 -8.91 40.19
N ILE A 10 -2.02 -8.98 40.61
CA ILE A 10 -0.97 -8.04 40.18
C ILE A 10 -0.73 -8.11 38.68
N ILE A 11 -0.63 -9.32 38.12
CA ILE A 11 -0.45 -9.52 36.64
C ILE A 11 -1.65 -8.92 35.89
N LEU A 12 -2.87 -9.18 36.30
CA LEU A 12 -4.08 -8.60 35.71
C LEU A 12 -4.09 -7.07 35.83
N ALA A 13 -3.72 -6.52 36.97
CA ALA A 13 -3.62 -5.08 37.17
C ALA A 13 -2.59 -4.46 36.20
N VAL A 14 -1.43 -5.07 36.02
CA VAL A 14 -0.41 -4.60 35.07
C VAL A 14 -0.91 -4.70 33.62
N ILE A 15 -1.55 -5.79 33.23
CA ILE A 15 -2.13 -5.97 31.88
C ILE A 15 -3.15 -4.90 31.54
N ILE A 16 -3.95 -4.46 32.53
CA ILE A 16 -4.95 -3.40 32.32
C ILE A 16 -4.30 -2.01 32.41
N ALA A 17 -3.40 -1.78 33.35
CA ALA A 17 -2.78 -0.47 33.58
C ALA A 17 -1.90 -0.02 32.38
N LEU A 18 -1.15 -0.92 31.77
CA LEU A 18 -0.25 -0.59 30.66
C LEU A 18 -0.97 0.03 29.45
N PRO A 19 -2.06 -0.55 28.91
CA PRO A 19 -2.84 0.08 27.85
C PRO A 19 -3.42 1.45 28.24
N VAL A 20 -3.91 1.57 29.48
CA VAL A 20 -4.49 2.84 29.98
C VAL A 20 -3.41 3.93 30.07
N ILE A 21 -2.25 3.62 30.62
CA ILE A 21 -1.11 4.56 30.68
C ILE A 21 -0.69 4.98 29.27
N ASN A 22 -0.59 4.03 28.34
CA ASN A 22 -0.21 4.30 26.94
C ASN A 22 -1.29 5.14 26.22
N LEU A 23 -2.56 4.94 26.51
CA LEU A 23 -3.66 5.77 25.99
C LEU A 23 -3.57 7.21 26.52
N ILE A 24 -3.30 7.38 27.84
CA ILE A 24 -3.11 8.71 28.47
C ILE A 24 -1.89 9.39 27.82
N ARG A 25 -0.76 8.71 27.70
CA ARG A 25 0.45 9.26 27.04
C ARG A 25 0.17 9.67 25.59
N TRP A 26 -0.60 8.87 24.84
CA TRP A 26 -1.02 9.22 23.49
C TRP A 26 -1.91 10.46 23.49
N SER A 27 -2.87 10.57 24.41
CA SER A 27 -3.80 11.73 24.50
C SER A 27 -3.10 13.05 24.79
N HIS A 28 -1.95 13.02 25.46
CA HIS A 28 -1.10 14.19 25.75
C HIS A 28 -0.10 14.54 24.63
N GLN A 29 0.04 13.73 23.58
CA GLN A 29 0.88 14.10 22.45
C GLN A 29 0.33 15.35 21.75
N SER A 30 1.22 16.21 21.29
CA SER A 30 0.87 17.38 20.47
C SER A 30 0.16 16.95 19.19
N LYS A 31 -0.93 17.62 18.85
CA LYS A 31 -1.62 17.44 17.58
C LYS A 31 -0.81 18.08 16.46
N LYS A 32 -0.74 17.43 15.32
CA LYS A 32 -0.12 17.92 14.06
C LYS A 32 -1.24 18.27 13.07
N PRO A 33 -1.73 19.53 13.02
CA PRO A 33 -2.78 19.92 12.08
C PRO A 33 -2.27 19.87 10.64
N LEU A 34 -2.90 19.02 9.82
CA LEU A 34 -2.54 18.83 8.42
C LEU A 34 -3.77 18.35 7.65
N ASP A 35 -4.19 19.07 6.59
CA ASP A 35 -5.32 18.66 5.78
C ASP A 35 -4.86 17.68 4.68
N ILE A 36 -5.37 16.46 4.76
CA ILE A 36 -4.94 15.32 3.96
C ILE A 36 -6.13 14.76 3.17
N ILE A 37 -5.98 14.65 1.86
CA ILE A 37 -6.89 13.89 0.99
C ILE A 37 -6.37 12.46 0.89
N ILE A 38 -7.27 11.50 1.13
CA ILE A 38 -7.03 10.07 0.92
C ILE A 38 -7.93 9.64 -0.23
N VAL A 39 -7.35 9.04 -1.28
CA VAL A 39 -8.09 8.51 -2.42
C VAL A 39 -7.96 6.99 -2.41
N ASP A 40 -9.10 6.32 -2.18
CA ASP A 40 -9.22 4.87 -2.23
C ASP A 40 -10.47 4.48 -3.01
N LYS A 41 -10.28 3.96 -4.21
CA LYS A 41 -11.36 3.56 -5.11
C LYS A 41 -11.71 2.08 -4.99
N THR A 42 -10.92 1.30 -4.26
CA THR A 42 -11.00 -0.15 -4.14
C THR A 42 -11.55 -0.55 -2.77
N VAL A 43 -12.81 -0.22 -2.51
CA VAL A 43 -13.45 -0.48 -1.21
C VAL A 43 -14.69 -1.40 -1.37
N PRO A 44 -14.52 -2.69 -1.74
CA PRO A 44 -15.66 -3.61 -1.88
C PRO A 44 -16.25 -4.07 -0.54
N THR A 45 -15.56 -3.80 0.58
CA THR A 45 -15.95 -4.25 1.93
C THR A 45 -16.01 -3.10 2.92
N LEU A 46 -16.51 -3.36 4.13
CA LEU A 46 -16.52 -2.36 5.22
C LEU A 46 -15.17 -2.23 5.92
N ASP A 47 -14.23 -3.10 5.64
CA ASP A 47 -12.91 -3.12 6.31
C ASP A 47 -11.98 -2.01 5.81
N ARG A 48 -12.17 -1.56 4.56
CA ARG A 48 -11.39 -0.47 3.95
C ARG A 48 -9.89 -0.72 4.08
N GLU A 49 -9.47 -1.91 3.70
CA GLU A 49 -8.12 -2.42 3.93
C GLU A 49 -7.04 -1.58 3.24
N HIS A 50 -7.32 -1.00 2.06
CA HIS A 50 -6.34 -0.26 1.26
C HIS A 50 -5.93 1.12 1.82
N HIS A 51 -6.56 1.62 2.89
CA HIS A 51 -6.13 2.85 3.56
C HIS A 51 -6.21 2.81 5.09
N LYS A 52 -6.64 1.69 5.66
CA LYS A 52 -6.82 1.54 7.12
C LYS A 52 -5.48 1.63 7.86
N SER A 53 -4.43 1.05 7.31
CA SER A 53 -3.08 1.10 7.90
C SER A 53 -2.50 2.52 7.88
N PHE A 54 -2.73 3.27 6.81
CA PHE A 54 -2.37 4.69 6.74
C PHE A 54 -3.14 5.52 7.78
N ASN A 55 -4.45 5.32 7.90
CA ASN A 55 -5.24 5.96 8.95
C ASN A 55 -4.77 5.60 10.38
N TRP A 56 -4.26 4.37 10.57
CA TRP A 56 -3.62 3.97 11.81
C TRP A 56 -2.43 4.88 12.11
N ILE A 57 -1.56 5.11 11.13
CA ILE A 57 -0.38 5.98 11.24
C ILE A 57 -0.81 7.42 11.58
N LEU A 58 -1.76 7.98 10.82
CA LEU A 58 -2.28 9.34 11.08
C LEU A 58 -2.81 9.49 12.52
N THR A 59 -3.55 8.48 12.99
CA THR A 59 -4.09 8.49 14.36
C THR A 59 -2.98 8.38 15.40
N HIS A 60 -2.03 7.48 15.20
CA HIS A 60 -0.92 7.23 16.14
C HIS A 60 -0.02 8.44 16.30
N GLU A 61 0.31 9.10 15.20
CA GLU A 61 1.19 10.27 15.15
C GLU A 61 0.45 11.59 15.39
N ARG A 62 -0.86 11.54 15.67
CA ARG A 62 -1.70 12.71 16.00
C ARG A 62 -1.82 13.72 14.85
N PHE A 63 -1.76 13.27 13.59
CA PHE A 63 -2.20 14.10 12.47
C PHE A 63 -3.71 14.32 12.55
N VAL A 64 -4.14 15.58 12.50
CA VAL A 64 -5.54 15.98 12.65
C VAL A 64 -5.91 16.99 11.59
N LYS A 65 -7.20 17.09 11.27
CA LYS A 65 -7.73 18.13 10.37
C LYS A 65 -7.45 19.52 10.95
N LYS A 66 -7.07 20.49 10.14
CA LYS A 66 -6.68 21.82 10.59
C LYS A 66 -7.82 22.58 11.30
N GLU A 67 -9.00 22.57 10.68
CA GLU A 67 -10.15 23.30 11.20
C GLU A 67 -10.74 22.66 12.44
N SER A 68 -11.20 21.42 12.34
CA SER A 68 -11.91 20.72 13.41
C SER A 68 -11.02 20.17 14.53
N LYS A 69 -9.70 20.06 14.29
CA LYS A 69 -8.72 19.42 15.21
C LYS A 69 -9.09 17.97 15.57
N THR A 70 -9.91 17.31 14.73
CA THR A 70 -10.33 15.91 14.89
C THR A 70 -9.41 14.96 14.13
N SER A 71 -9.28 13.74 14.66
CA SER A 71 -8.54 12.67 13.96
C SER A 71 -9.25 12.23 12.68
N TYR A 72 -8.48 11.75 11.71
CA TYR A 72 -9.00 11.11 10.49
C TYR A 72 -9.73 9.81 10.82
N SER A 73 -10.80 9.56 10.09
CA SER A 73 -11.58 8.32 10.19
C SER A 73 -11.47 7.52 8.90
N TYR A 74 -10.86 6.35 8.96
CA TYR A 74 -10.82 5.45 7.79
C TYR A 74 -12.20 5.06 7.25
N LYS A 75 -13.26 5.28 8.02
CA LYS A 75 -14.64 4.97 7.60
C LYS A 75 -15.30 6.08 6.79
N LYS A 76 -14.82 7.32 6.91
CA LYS A 76 -15.52 8.51 6.38
C LYS A 76 -14.63 9.46 5.60
N ASP A 77 -13.35 9.57 5.96
CA ASP A 77 -12.46 10.62 5.49
C ASP A 77 -11.58 10.13 4.34
N TYR A 78 -12.22 9.70 3.23
CA TYR A 78 -11.57 9.33 1.99
C TYR A 78 -12.47 9.66 0.79
N TYR A 79 -11.90 9.72 -0.38
CA TYR A 79 -12.58 9.85 -1.67
C TYR A 79 -12.53 8.52 -2.41
N GLY A 80 -13.67 8.09 -2.97
CA GLY A 80 -13.78 6.84 -3.69
C GLY A 80 -15.12 6.12 -3.51
N PHE A 81 -15.09 4.81 -3.48
CA PHE A 81 -16.26 3.95 -3.38
C PHE A 81 -16.72 3.76 -1.92
N PHE A 82 -18.00 4.04 -1.64
CA PHE A 82 -18.58 3.95 -0.30
C PHE A 82 -19.63 2.83 -0.19
N PRO A 83 -19.28 1.64 0.30
CA PRO A 83 -20.23 0.59 0.57
C PRO A 83 -21.17 0.98 1.72
N GLN A 84 -22.47 0.86 1.51
CA GLN A 84 -23.50 1.16 2.50
C GLN A 84 -23.87 -0.09 3.32
N ARG A 85 -24.32 0.13 4.56
CA ARG A 85 -24.86 -0.93 5.41
C ARG A 85 -26.37 -1.07 5.21
N PRO A 86 -26.92 -2.28 5.28
CA PRO A 86 -26.21 -3.57 5.35
C PRO A 86 -25.65 -3.98 3.98
N LEU A 87 -24.46 -4.61 3.94
CA LEU A 87 -23.80 -5.03 2.68
C LEU A 87 -24.64 -5.98 1.81
N ARG A 88 -25.59 -6.73 2.40
CA ARG A 88 -26.50 -7.62 1.69
C ARG A 88 -27.35 -6.89 0.65
N ASP A 89 -27.68 -5.62 0.89
CA ASP A 89 -28.51 -4.81 0.00
C ASP A 89 -27.75 -4.31 -1.23
N LYS A 90 -26.43 -4.50 -1.24
CA LYS A 90 -25.54 -4.10 -2.34
C LYS A 90 -25.69 -2.65 -2.77
N LYS A 91 -26.03 -1.77 -1.82
CA LYS A 91 -26.08 -0.32 -2.01
C LYS A 91 -24.71 0.28 -1.79
N TRP A 92 -24.36 1.25 -2.59
CA TRP A 92 -23.11 2.00 -2.50
C TRP A 92 -23.33 3.44 -2.94
N ASP A 93 -22.41 4.30 -2.54
CA ASP A 93 -22.31 5.69 -2.93
C ASP A 93 -20.88 5.99 -3.35
N ARG A 94 -20.62 7.16 -3.86
CA ARG A 94 -19.29 7.65 -4.20
C ARG A 94 -19.06 9.02 -3.58
N ASN A 95 -17.87 9.22 -3.07
CA ASN A 95 -17.38 10.52 -2.66
C ASN A 95 -16.31 10.95 -3.67
N ASP A 96 -16.71 11.79 -4.62
CA ASP A 96 -15.83 12.33 -5.65
C ASP A 96 -15.73 13.86 -5.48
N TYR A 97 -14.61 14.44 -5.85
CA TYR A 97 -14.46 15.88 -5.93
C TYR A 97 -14.94 16.41 -7.29
N ARG A 98 -15.58 17.56 -7.28
CA ARG A 98 -16.11 18.20 -8.48
C ARG A 98 -15.02 19.02 -9.17
N LEU A 99 -15.11 19.15 -10.49
CA LEU A 99 -14.17 19.93 -11.27
C LEU A 99 -14.11 21.40 -10.81
N SER A 100 -15.26 21.99 -10.48
CA SER A 100 -15.37 23.36 -9.95
C SER A 100 -14.60 23.61 -8.66
N ASP A 101 -14.37 22.58 -7.87
CA ASP A 101 -13.86 22.70 -6.52
C ASP A 101 -12.37 22.36 -6.41
N LEU A 102 -11.75 21.83 -7.51
CA LEU A 102 -10.39 21.29 -7.50
C LEU A 102 -9.33 22.31 -7.06
N ILE A 103 -9.41 23.54 -7.58
CA ILE A 103 -8.46 24.61 -7.26
C ILE A 103 -8.54 24.93 -5.76
N SER A 104 -9.75 25.22 -5.27
CA SER A 104 -9.97 25.51 -3.85
C SER A 104 -9.60 24.34 -2.94
N LEU A 105 -9.86 23.12 -3.40
CA LEU A 105 -9.48 21.91 -2.67
C LEU A 105 -7.95 21.75 -2.58
N ALA A 106 -7.24 21.97 -3.70
CA ALA A 106 -5.78 21.93 -3.73
C ALA A 106 -5.13 23.04 -2.88
N GLU A 107 -5.74 24.23 -2.81
CA GLU A 107 -5.26 25.34 -1.98
C GLU A 107 -5.33 24.99 -0.48
N LYS A 108 -6.47 24.46 -0.03
CA LYS A 108 -6.73 24.13 1.38
C LYS A 108 -5.99 22.86 1.84
N THR A 109 -5.71 21.94 0.93
CA THR A 109 -5.09 20.65 1.23
C THR A 109 -3.58 20.78 1.33
N ASP A 110 -2.96 20.06 2.26
CA ASP A 110 -1.50 19.99 2.40
C ASP A 110 -0.92 18.75 1.74
N ALA A 111 -1.61 17.62 1.84
CA ALA A 111 -1.13 16.36 1.31
C ALA A 111 -2.24 15.57 0.63
N ILE A 112 -1.89 14.83 -0.42
CA ILE A 112 -2.77 13.86 -1.06
C ILE A 112 -2.09 12.50 -1.12
N TYR A 113 -2.85 11.44 -0.80
CA TYR A 113 -2.40 10.08 -0.91
C TYR A 113 -3.40 9.22 -1.70
N PHE A 114 -2.98 8.76 -2.87
CA PHE A 114 -3.69 7.79 -3.67
C PHE A 114 -3.25 6.39 -3.22
N THR A 115 -4.05 5.74 -2.37
CA THR A 115 -3.70 4.44 -1.79
C THR A 115 -4.08 3.27 -2.69
N ASP A 116 -5.21 3.33 -3.37
CA ASP A 116 -5.59 2.37 -4.41
C ASP A 116 -6.63 2.98 -5.36
N THR A 117 -6.37 2.89 -6.65
CA THR A 117 -7.26 3.41 -7.69
C THR A 117 -7.84 2.34 -8.61
N TYR A 118 -7.53 1.05 -8.39
CA TYR A 118 -8.06 -0.06 -9.20
C TYR A 118 -9.59 -0.07 -9.26
N GLY A 119 -10.23 -0.06 -8.10
CA GLY A 119 -11.67 0.06 -8.01
C GLY A 119 -12.41 -1.22 -7.71
N VAL A 120 -13.74 -1.19 -7.93
CA VAL A 120 -14.66 -2.26 -7.57
C VAL A 120 -15.30 -2.84 -8.83
N PHE A 121 -15.27 -4.14 -8.95
CA PHE A 121 -15.79 -4.89 -10.09
C PHE A 121 -17.04 -5.68 -9.72
N PHE A 122 -17.83 -6.05 -10.74
CA PHE A 122 -19.13 -6.70 -10.55
C PHE A 122 -19.06 -7.99 -9.72
N ASN A 123 -18.08 -8.84 -10.00
CA ASN A 123 -17.94 -10.08 -9.23
C ASN A 123 -17.54 -9.80 -7.78
N ASP A 124 -16.65 -8.85 -7.53
CA ASP A 124 -16.21 -8.49 -6.18
C ASP A 124 -17.37 -7.94 -5.35
N TRP A 125 -18.20 -7.13 -5.97
CA TRP A 125 -19.33 -6.49 -5.29
C TRP A 125 -20.51 -7.41 -5.08
N PHE A 126 -20.97 -8.10 -6.15
CA PHE A 126 -22.23 -8.87 -6.10
C PHE A 126 -22.07 -10.34 -5.73
N ARG A 127 -20.92 -10.95 -6.03
CA ARG A 127 -20.70 -12.40 -5.88
C ARG A 127 -19.63 -12.77 -4.85
N GLY A 128 -19.11 -11.80 -4.12
CA GLY A 128 -17.88 -11.96 -3.36
C GLY A 128 -16.68 -12.05 -4.30
N ILE A 129 -15.46 -11.90 -3.75
CA ILE A 129 -14.23 -11.91 -4.54
C ILE A 129 -14.16 -13.19 -5.37
N ASN A 130 -14.44 -13.07 -6.66
CA ASN A 130 -14.40 -14.19 -7.59
C ASN A 130 -13.07 -14.19 -8.34
N LYS A 131 -12.15 -15.00 -7.86
CA LYS A 131 -10.79 -15.14 -8.41
C LYS A 131 -10.74 -15.93 -9.74
N SER A 132 -11.85 -16.47 -10.21
CA SER A 132 -11.87 -17.31 -11.42
C SER A 132 -12.06 -16.54 -12.72
N ARG A 133 -12.65 -15.35 -12.70
CA ARG A 133 -12.97 -14.57 -13.91
C ARG A 133 -12.90 -13.08 -13.67
N LYS A 134 -12.30 -12.35 -14.62
CA LYS A 134 -12.41 -10.89 -14.71
C LYS A 134 -13.89 -10.52 -14.95
N SER A 135 -14.36 -9.42 -14.37
CA SER A 135 -15.73 -8.92 -14.53
C SER A 135 -15.73 -7.44 -14.91
N ARG A 136 -16.90 -6.92 -15.31
CA ARG A 136 -17.01 -5.49 -15.69
C ARG A 136 -16.75 -4.59 -14.48
N LYS A 137 -16.11 -3.47 -14.72
CA LYS A 137 -15.91 -2.40 -13.73
C LYS A 137 -17.25 -1.78 -13.32
N ILE A 138 -17.44 -1.57 -12.02
CA ILE A 138 -18.51 -0.74 -11.45
C ILE A 138 -17.98 0.68 -11.22
N TYR A 139 -16.82 0.80 -10.56
CA TYR A 139 -16.18 2.06 -10.20
C TYR A 139 -14.67 1.86 -10.14
N GLY A 140 -13.88 2.90 -10.44
CA GLY A 140 -12.42 2.87 -10.31
C GLY A 140 -11.66 3.36 -11.55
N GLY A 141 -10.35 3.30 -11.46
CA GLY A 141 -9.41 3.91 -12.37
C GLY A 141 -9.20 5.40 -12.09
N LEU A 142 -8.01 5.90 -12.40
CA LEU A 142 -7.78 7.35 -12.42
C LEU A 142 -8.68 8.00 -13.47
N ASN A 143 -9.20 9.17 -13.15
CA ASN A 143 -10.01 9.98 -14.04
C ASN A 143 -9.42 11.39 -14.20
N ASN A 144 -10.03 12.21 -15.05
CA ASN A 144 -9.57 13.57 -15.33
C ASN A 144 -9.44 14.43 -14.06
N ASN A 145 -10.40 14.32 -13.12
CA ASN A 145 -10.36 15.12 -11.89
C ASN A 145 -9.21 14.69 -10.96
N ASP A 146 -8.90 13.39 -10.91
CA ASP A 146 -7.75 12.88 -10.15
C ASP A 146 -6.44 13.48 -10.69
N PHE A 147 -6.28 13.46 -12.02
CA PHE A 147 -5.10 14.04 -12.65
C PHE A 147 -5.01 15.55 -12.42
N LEU A 148 -6.11 16.29 -12.61
CA LEU A 148 -6.12 17.73 -12.40
C LEU A 148 -5.82 18.10 -10.94
N LEU A 149 -6.37 17.35 -9.97
CA LEU A 149 -6.06 17.58 -8.57
C LEU A 149 -4.59 17.29 -8.26
N LEU A 150 -4.05 16.17 -8.76
CA LEU A 150 -2.62 15.84 -8.64
C LEU A 150 -1.75 16.97 -9.24
N LYS A 151 -2.11 17.46 -10.43
CA LYS A 151 -1.40 18.58 -11.08
C LYS A 151 -1.43 19.82 -10.22
N GLU A 152 -2.61 20.25 -9.76
CA GLU A 152 -2.77 21.44 -8.91
C GLU A 152 -2.00 21.31 -7.57
N MET A 153 -1.99 20.12 -6.97
CA MET A 153 -1.20 19.85 -5.76
C MET A 153 0.31 19.94 -6.03
N LYS A 154 0.77 19.36 -7.16
CA LYS A 154 2.19 19.39 -7.54
C LYS A 154 2.66 20.81 -7.86
N ASP A 155 1.89 21.57 -8.61
CA ASP A 155 2.19 22.95 -9.00
C ASP A 155 2.25 23.90 -7.77
N ARG A 156 1.56 23.54 -6.67
CA ARG A 156 1.63 24.23 -5.36
C ARG A 156 2.67 23.65 -4.39
N ASN A 157 3.50 22.72 -4.87
CA ASN A 157 4.54 22.07 -4.05
C ASN A 157 3.98 21.43 -2.77
N LYS A 158 2.81 20.80 -2.87
CA LYS A 158 2.17 20.03 -1.79
C LYS A 158 2.73 18.60 -1.74
N LEU A 159 2.51 17.90 -0.63
CA LEU A 159 2.91 16.50 -0.51
C LEU A 159 1.98 15.60 -1.33
N ILE A 160 2.58 14.77 -2.19
CA ILE A 160 1.88 13.80 -3.03
C ILE A 160 2.50 12.44 -2.82
N ILE A 161 1.68 11.46 -2.53
CA ILE A 161 2.04 10.04 -2.55
C ILE A 161 1.03 9.32 -3.41
N MET A 162 1.50 8.49 -4.33
CA MET A 162 0.67 7.60 -5.13
C MET A 162 1.24 6.20 -5.06
N GLU A 163 0.37 5.21 -4.92
CA GLU A 163 0.76 3.80 -4.88
C GLU A 163 0.45 3.06 -6.18
N TYR A 164 0.92 1.84 -6.21
CA TYR A 164 0.61 0.75 -7.12
C TYR A 164 -0.84 0.80 -7.65
N ASN A 165 -1.06 0.13 -8.80
CA ASN A 165 -2.39 -0.06 -9.40
C ASN A 165 -3.05 1.21 -9.96
N SER A 166 -2.22 2.19 -10.33
CA SER A 166 -2.73 3.48 -10.81
C SER A 166 -2.69 3.62 -12.34
N PHE A 167 -1.92 2.80 -13.07
CA PHE A 167 -1.61 3.03 -14.47
C PHE A 167 -2.20 2.02 -15.45
N ASP A 168 -2.47 0.79 -14.98
CA ASP A 168 -3.10 -0.25 -15.80
C ASP A 168 -4.64 -0.14 -15.77
N TYR A 169 -5.30 -1.01 -16.53
CA TYR A 169 -6.76 -1.13 -16.47
C TYR A 169 -7.23 -1.25 -15.00
N PRO A 170 -8.23 -0.47 -14.58
CA PRO A 170 -9.23 0.24 -15.39
C PRO A 170 -8.97 1.74 -15.65
N THR A 171 -7.78 2.25 -15.35
CA THR A 171 -7.37 3.60 -15.75
C THR A 171 -7.28 3.68 -17.26
N ALA A 172 -7.90 4.70 -17.87
CA ALA A 172 -7.79 4.90 -19.30
C ALA A 172 -6.36 5.30 -19.69
N GLN A 173 -5.92 4.89 -20.89
CA GLN A 173 -4.55 5.12 -21.32
C GLN A 173 -4.15 6.61 -21.31
N PHE A 174 -5.06 7.50 -21.67
CA PHE A 174 -4.80 8.94 -21.66
C PHE A 174 -4.50 9.46 -20.25
N GLU A 175 -5.30 9.07 -19.25
CA GLU A 175 -5.07 9.42 -17.85
C GLU A 175 -3.78 8.78 -17.29
N SER A 176 -3.52 7.55 -17.69
CA SER A 176 -2.32 6.81 -17.31
C SER A 176 -1.05 7.54 -17.78
N VAL A 177 -0.95 7.83 -19.08
CA VAL A 177 0.24 8.44 -19.68
C VAL A 177 0.54 9.82 -19.06
N ARG A 178 -0.43 10.71 -19.02
CA ARG A 178 -0.21 12.07 -18.47
C ARG A 178 0.08 12.07 -16.97
N THR A 179 -0.43 11.08 -16.22
CA THR A 179 -0.12 10.94 -14.79
C THR A 179 1.31 10.43 -14.60
N GLN A 180 1.75 9.46 -15.40
CA GLN A 180 3.14 9.00 -15.42
C GLN A 180 4.11 10.13 -15.75
N GLU A 181 3.82 10.92 -16.80
CA GLU A 181 4.61 12.11 -17.16
C GLU A 181 4.69 13.10 -16.00
N LYS A 182 3.56 13.39 -15.34
CA LYS A 182 3.54 14.32 -14.20
C LYS A 182 4.33 13.79 -12.99
N LEU A 183 4.39 12.47 -12.79
CA LEU A 183 5.18 11.83 -11.74
C LEU A 183 6.65 11.60 -12.14
N GLY A 184 7.00 11.72 -13.43
CA GLY A 184 8.35 11.46 -13.94
C GLY A 184 8.75 9.99 -13.87
N ILE A 185 7.83 9.08 -14.19
CA ILE A 185 8.06 7.63 -14.23
C ILE A 185 7.46 7.03 -15.50
N THR A 186 7.86 5.81 -15.84
CA THR A 186 7.20 5.02 -16.89
C THR A 186 6.80 3.66 -16.34
N PHE A 187 5.54 3.31 -16.44
CA PHE A 187 5.04 1.98 -16.11
C PHE A 187 5.33 1.01 -17.25
N SER A 188 5.99 -0.10 -16.93
CA SER A 188 6.41 -1.09 -17.93
C SER A 188 5.26 -1.93 -18.50
N GLY A 189 4.08 -1.83 -17.89
CA GLY A 189 2.95 -2.71 -18.13
C GLY A 189 2.99 -4.02 -17.32
N TRP A 190 4.06 -4.29 -16.59
CA TRP A 190 4.21 -5.48 -15.78
C TRP A 190 3.84 -5.24 -14.33
N THR A 191 3.03 -6.13 -13.80
CA THR A 191 2.55 -6.15 -12.41
C THR A 191 2.81 -7.52 -11.82
N GLY A 192 3.32 -7.61 -10.60
CA GLY A 192 3.64 -8.88 -9.97
C GLY A 192 3.02 -9.05 -8.60
N LYS A 193 2.92 -10.32 -8.16
CA LYS A 193 2.49 -10.69 -6.80
C LYS A 193 3.18 -11.96 -6.33
N TYR A 194 3.51 -11.98 -5.04
CA TYR A 194 3.89 -13.19 -4.33
C TYR A 194 2.66 -14.04 -3.99
N PHE A 195 2.81 -15.35 -4.11
CA PHE A 195 1.86 -16.36 -3.66
C PHE A 195 2.56 -17.36 -2.76
N SER A 196 2.01 -17.62 -1.59
CA SER A 196 2.54 -18.61 -0.64
C SER A 196 2.42 -20.05 -1.15
N SER A 197 1.66 -20.24 -2.21
CA SER A 197 1.59 -21.47 -3.01
C SER A 197 1.05 -21.14 -4.39
N LEU A 198 1.62 -21.76 -5.41
CA LEU A 198 1.15 -21.72 -6.80
C LEU A 198 0.22 -22.90 -7.13
N ASP A 199 -0.13 -23.73 -6.15
CA ASP A 199 -1.08 -24.83 -6.32
C ASP A 199 -2.49 -24.32 -6.58
N THR A 200 -3.04 -24.71 -7.72
CA THR A 200 -4.37 -24.30 -8.19
C THR A 200 -5.53 -24.86 -7.40
N THR A 201 -5.29 -25.87 -6.56
CA THR A 201 -6.30 -26.44 -5.65
C THR A 201 -6.54 -25.56 -4.43
N ILE A 202 -5.63 -24.65 -4.12
CA ILE A 202 -5.75 -23.72 -2.99
C ILE A 202 -6.73 -22.61 -3.36
N LYS A 203 -7.72 -22.41 -2.49
CA LYS A 203 -8.84 -21.46 -2.70
C LYS A 203 -8.43 -20.05 -3.05
N ASP A 204 -7.24 -19.62 -2.62
CA ASP A 204 -6.78 -18.24 -2.79
C ASP A 204 -5.98 -17.98 -4.07
N PHE A 205 -5.66 -19.01 -4.85
CA PHE A 205 -4.95 -18.83 -6.12
C PHE A 205 -5.91 -18.41 -7.25
N PRO A 206 -5.61 -17.36 -8.04
CA PRO A 206 -6.45 -16.91 -9.15
C PRO A 206 -6.35 -17.86 -10.37
N VAL A 207 -7.27 -18.80 -10.47
CA VAL A 207 -7.25 -19.88 -11.50
C VAL A 207 -7.18 -19.35 -12.93
N TRP A 208 -7.62 -18.13 -13.22
CA TRP A 208 -7.51 -17.53 -14.55
C TRP A 208 -6.06 -17.36 -15.03
N MET A 209 -5.08 -17.27 -14.11
CA MET A 209 -3.65 -17.19 -14.46
C MET A 209 -3.17 -18.46 -15.14
N THR A 210 -3.72 -19.61 -14.79
CA THR A 210 -3.37 -20.89 -15.43
C THR A 210 -3.79 -20.93 -16.90
N ALA A 211 -4.93 -20.31 -17.21
CA ALA A 211 -5.41 -20.20 -18.59
C ALA A 211 -4.50 -19.27 -19.43
N MET A 212 -4.01 -18.17 -18.83
CA MET A 212 -3.01 -17.30 -19.48
C MET A 212 -1.72 -18.07 -19.77
N TYR A 213 -1.15 -18.73 -18.76
CA TYR A 213 0.07 -19.53 -18.89
C TYR A 213 -0.06 -20.60 -19.98
N ARG A 214 -1.16 -21.37 -19.98
CA ARG A 214 -1.43 -22.40 -20.98
C ARG A 214 -1.53 -21.82 -22.39
N LYS A 215 -2.14 -20.64 -22.51
CA LYS A 215 -2.29 -19.96 -23.80
C LYS A 215 -0.94 -19.50 -24.37
N GLU A 216 -0.08 -18.95 -23.50
CA GLU A 216 1.23 -18.40 -23.89
C GLU A 216 2.24 -19.51 -24.16
N TYR A 217 2.47 -20.39 -23.20
CA TYR A 217 3.53 -21.41 -23.29
C TYR A 217 3.11 -22.74 -23.94
N LYS A 218 1.80 -22.94 -24.24
CA LYS A 218 1.24 -24.21 -24.73
C LYS A 218 1.56 -25.41 -23.83
N LYS A 219 1.74 -25.16 -22.52
CA LYS A 219 2.11 -26.16 -21.50
C LYS A 219 1.08 -26.16 -20.36
N PRO A 220 0.87 -27.29 -19.68
CA PRO A 220 0.05 -27.30 -18.46
C PRO A 220 0.71 -26.49 -17.32
N TRP A 221 -0.10 -26.01 -16.40
CA TRP A 221 0.37 -25.42 -15.14
C TRP A 221 0.86 -26.55 -14.21
N THR A 222 2.12 -26.52 -13.84
CA THR A 222 2.75 -27.55 -12.97
C THR A 222 3.37 -26.99 -11.72
N PHE A 223 3.15 -25.72 -11.44
CA PHE A 223 3.70 -25.01 -10.28
C PHE A 223 2.84 -25.29 -9.03
N THR A 224 3.51 -25.58 -7.90
CA THR A 224 2.84 -25.91 -6.64
C THR A 224 3.48 -25.24 -5.43
N LYS A 225 4.76 -24.87 -5.51
CA LYS A 225 5.50 -24.24 -4.42
C LYS A 225 5.21 -22.74 -4.34
N PRO A 226 5.68 -22.04 -3.29
CA PRO A 226 5.62 -20.59 -3.23
C PRO A 226 6.33 -19.95 -4.43
N GLY A 227 5.89 -18.76 -4.82
CA GLY A 227 6.50 -18.09 -5.97
C GLY A 227 5.93 -16.73 -6.27
N VAL A 228 6.47 -16.10 -7.30
CA VAL A 228 6.03 -14.82 -7.84
C VAL A 228 5.45 -15.01 -9.22
N VAL A 229 4.28 -14.44 -9.46
CA VAL A 229 3.67 -14.37 -10.79
C VAL A 229 3.69 -12.92 -11.25
N ILE A 230 4.25 -12.67 -12.43
CA ILE A 230 4.35 -11.35 -13.06
C ILE A 230 3.49 -11.37 -14.32
N LEU A 231 2.67 -10.36 -14.51
CA LEU A 231 1.62 -10.29 -15.51
C LEU A 231 1.73 -9.00 -16.34
N LYS A 232 1.49 -9.11 -17.64
CA LYS A 232 1.32 -7.95 -18.53
C LYS A 232 0.29 -8.29 -19.58
N GLU A 233 -0.85 -7.61 -19.56
CA GLU A 233 -1.96 -7.86 -20.50
C GLU A 233 -2.29 -9.36 -20.75
N LYS A 234 -1.57 -10.00 -21.67
CA LYS A 234 -1.74 -11.40 -22.05
C LYS A 234 -0.53 -12.27 -21.70
N ASP A 235 0.57 -11.66 -21.28
CA ASP A 235 1.83 -12.31 -20.99
C ASP A 235 1.92 -12.62 -19.49
N ILE A 236 2.56 -13.73 -19.16
CA ILE A 236 2.71 -14.21 -17.78
C ILE A 236 4.10 -14.81 -17.58
N VAL A 237 4.77 -14.37 -16.53
CA VAL A 237 6.04 -14.96 -16.06
C VAL A 237 5.79 -15.58 -14.69
N VAL A 238 6.18 -16.85 -14.53
CA VAL A 238 6.02 -17.58 -13.26
C VAL A 238 7.40 -17.96 -12.74
N LEU A 239 7.69 -17.50 -11.52
CA LEU A 239 8.94 -17.78 -10.83
C LEU A 239 8.63 -18.60 -9.57
N GLU A 240 8.98 -19.89 -9.58
CA GLU A 240 8.72 -20.83 -8.50
C GLU A 240 9.97 -21.05 -7.65
N GLU A 241 9.81 -21.18 -6.33
CA GLU A 241 10.89 -21.49 -5.40
C GLU A 241 11.52 -22.86 -5.68
N GLY A 242 12.85 -22.90 -5.63
CA GLY A 242 13.64 -24.08 -5.92
C GLY A 242 13.84 -24.36 -7.41
N ARG A 243 13.25 -23.54 -8.31
CA ARG A 243 13.47 -23.57 -9.76
C ARG A 243 14.01 -22.24 -10.28
N GLN A 244 13.15 -21.23 -10.39
CA GLN A 244 13.50 -19.88 -10.86
C GLN A 244 13.92 -18.94 -9.72
N LEU A 245 13.46 -19.22 -8.49
CA LEU A 245 13.82 -18.46 -7.30
C LEU A 245 14.58 -19.34 -6.30
N LYS A 246 15.59 -18.75 -5.63
CA LYS A 246 16.26 -19.35 -4.45
C LYS A 246 15.38 -19.14 -3.22
N ASN A 247 14.83 -17.94 -3.08
CA ASN A 247 13.88 -17.56 -2.05
C ASN A 247 12.67 -16.93 -2.75
N SER A 248 11.48 -17.42 -2.45
CA SER A 248 10.26 -17.01 -3.16
C SER A 248 9.76 -15.62 -2.80
N MET A 249 10.02 -15.15 -1.58
CA MET A 249 9.47 -13.88 -1.09
C MET A 249 10.29 -12.70 -1.59
N PRO A 250 9.69 -11.76 -2.37
CA PRO A 250 10.32 -10.50 -2.74
C PRO A 250 10.82 -9.74 -1.52
N GLN A 251 11.96 -9.08 -1.65
CA GLN A 251 12.55 -8.25 -0.61
C GLN A 251 12.57 -6.78 -1.07
N ILE A 252 12.27 -5.87 -0.17
CA ILE A 252 12.57 -4.45 -0.38
C ILE A 252 13.93 -4.18 0.24
N ILE A 253 14.85 -3.64 -0.57
CA ILE A 253 16.20 -3.28 -0.17
C ILE A 253 16.33 -1.75 -0.20
N THR A 254 16.85 -1.19 0.88
CA THR A 254 17.05 0.25 1.06
C THR A 254 18.50 0.51 1.39
N ASP A 255 19.11 1.50 0.72
CA ASP A 255 20.49 1.91 1.03
C ASP A 255 20.60 2.51 2.44
N GLU A 256 21.82 2.57 2.96
CA GLU A 256 22.09 3.03 4.33
C GLU A 256 21.63 4.48 4.57
N ALA A 257 21.87 5.38 3.61
CA ALA A 257 21.50 6.79 3.73
C ALA A 257 19.99 6.98 3.79
N SER A 258 19.25 6.28 2.91
CA SER A 258 17.79 6.29 2.88
C SER A 258 17.19 5.59 4.11
N SER A 259 17.80 4.47 4.53
CA SER A 259 17.40 3.76 5.77
C SER A 259 17.51 4.67 6.99
N LYS A 260 18.60 5.39 7.12
CA LYS A 260 18.82 6.34 8.22
C LYS A 260 17.86 7.54 8.12
N LYS A 261 17.67 8.09 6.92
CA LYS A 261 16.80 9.26 6.69
C LYS A 261 15.36 8.97 7.09
N TYR A 262 14.82 7.83 6.67
CA TYR A 262 13.41 7.48 6.87
C TYR A 262 13.16 6.57 8.08
N GLY A 263 14.23 6.11 8.77
CA GLY A 263 14.11 5.21 9.92
C GLY A 263 13.61 3.81 9.55
N VAL A 264 13.84 3.37 8.30
CA VAL A 264 13.44 2.06 7.81
C VAL A 264 14.56 1.05 7.91
N VAL A 265 14.20 -0.25 8.00
CA VAL A 265 15.22 -1.31 7.95
C VAL A 265 15.81 -1.46 6.56
N PRO A 266 17.10 -1.86 6.42
CA PRO A 266 17.74 -2.01 5.11
C PRO A 266 17.13 -3.11 4.24
N LYS A 267 16.46 -4.10 4.86
CA LYS A 267 15.87 -5.24 4.15
C LYS A 267 14.59 -5.71 4.84
N VAL A 268 13.52 -5.88 4.05
CA VAL A 268 12.23 -6.40 4.55
C VAL A 268 11.52 -7.21 3.47
N ALA A 269 10.83 -8.27 3.87
CA ALA A 269 9.99 -9.09 2.99
C ALA A 269 8.71 -8.33 2.58
N PHE A 270 8.23 -8.59 1.35
CA PHE A 270 7.04 -7.98 0.78
C PHE A 270 6.19 -9.03 0.05
N ASP A 271 4.92 -9.17 0.40
CA ASP A 271 4.02 -10.21 -0.09
C ASP A 271 2.81 -9.70 -0.88
N GLN A 272 2.70 -8.37 -1.05
CA GLN A 272 1.58 -7.77 -1.77
C GLN A 272 1.91 -7.57 -3.26
N TRP A 273 0.96 -6.96 -3.98
CA TRP A 273 1.12 -6.60 -5.38
C TRP A 273 2.17 -5.50 -5.57
N PHE A 274 2.80 -5.48 -6.74
CA PHE A 274 3.73 -4.43 -7.15
C PHE A 274 3.70 -4.19 -8.65
N ASP A 275 3.99 -2.95 -9.05
CA ASP A 275 4.23 -2.54 -10.43
C ASP A 275 5.73 -2.53 -10.72
N ILE A 276 6.12 -2.82 -11.96
CA ILE A 276 7.48 -2.65 -12.43
C ILE A 276 7.55 -1.35 -13.23
N ILE A 277 8.34 -0.40 -12.76
CA ILE A 277 8.47 0.94 -13.33
C ILE A 277 9.91 1.27 -13.72
N ASP A 278 10.06 2.19 -14.69
CA ASP A 278 11.29 2.93 -14.91
C ASP A 278 11.20 4.26 -14.12
N PRO A 279 12.15 4.56 -13.24
CA PRO A 279 12.14 5.76 -12.41
C PRO A 279 12.51 7.03 -13.18
N LEU A 280 12.96 6.92 -14.42
CA LEU A 280 13.52 8.02 -15.23
C LEU A 280 14.57 8.82 -14.43
N GLN A 281 14.28 10.09 -14.14
CA GLN A 281 15.17 10.98 -13.37
C GLN A 281 14.87 10.96 -11.85
N ASN A 282 13.84 10.21 -11.42
CA ASN A 282 13.48 10.17 -10.01
C ASN A 282 14.54 9.45 -9.17
N LYS A 283 14.75 9.96 -7.96
CA LYS A 283 15.61 9.31 -6.99
C LYS A 283 14.97 8.01 -6.49
N VAL A 284 15.65 6.88 -6.68
CA VAL A 284 15.24 5.60 -6.10
C VAL A 284 15.63 5.56 -4.63
N ILE A 285 14.64 5.47 -3.74
CA ILE A 285 14.83 5.36 -2.29
C ILE A 285 15.02 3.89 -1.90
N SER A 286 14.21 3.00 -2.48
CA SER A 286 14.27 1.56 -2.23
C SER A 286 13.96 0.79 -3.50
N LYS A 287 14.42 -0.46 -3.57
CA LYS A 287 14.21 -1.38 -4.69
C LYS A 287 13.56 -2.66 -4.22
N PHE A 288 12.71 -3.23 -5.04
CA PHE A 288 12.38 -4.65 -4.96
C PHE A 288 13.56 -5.48 -5.45
N LYS A 289 13.75 -6.63 -4.82
CA LYS A 289 14.72 -7.63 -5.22
C LYS A 289 14.09 -9.02 -5.19
N LEU A 290 14.16 -9.71 -6.31
CA LEU A 290 13.83 -11.13 -6.46
C LEU A 290 15.13 -11.96 -6.35
N ASP A 291 15.15 -12.96 -5.48
CA ASP A 291 16.32 -13.83 -5.28
C ASP A 291 16.30 -14.98 -6.29
N THR A 292 16.71 -14.66 -7.49
CA THR A 292 16.63 -15.54 -8.67
C THR A 292 17.76 -16.57 -8.74
N THR A 293 17.48 -17.68 -9.42
CA THR A 293 18.49 -18.63 -9.95
C THR A 293 18.93 -18.17 -11.34
N PRO A 294 19.99 -18.73 -11.94
CA PRO A 294 20.33 -18.45 -13.34
C PRO A 294 19.19 -18.72 -14.33
N LEU A 295 18.34 -19.72 -14.04
CA LEU A 295 17.14 -19.99 -14.84
C LEU A 295 16.10 -18.87 -14.70
N GLY A 296 15.92 -18.34 -13.49
CA GLY A 296 15.05 -17.21 -13.24
C GLY A 296 15.54 -15.94 -13.92
N ASP A 297 16.85 -15.65 -13.83
CA ASP A 297 17.45 -14.51 -14.52
C ASP A 297 17.25 -14.58 -16.03
N SER A 298 17.51 -15.75 -16.64
CA SER A 298 17.28 -15.95 -18.06
C SER A 298 15.81 -15.73 -18.45
N LEU A 299 14.88 -16.21 -17.62
CA LEU A 299 13.45 -16.04 -17.88
C LEU A 299 13.02 -14.56 -17.78
N LEU A 300 13.53 -13.82 -16.80
CA LEU A 300 13.27 -12.39 -16.67
C LEU A 300 13.84 -11.61 -17.85
N ILE A 301 15.10 -11.84 -18.23
CA ILE A 301 15.77 -11.17 -19.35
C ILE A 301 15.02 -11.41 -20.67
N ASN A 302 14.55 -12.62 -20.92
CA ASN A 302 13.77 -12.96 -22.12
C ASN A 302 12.44 -12.20 -22.21
N ASN A 303 11.94 -11.68 -21.08
CA ASN A 303 10.74 -10.84 -21.01
C ASN A 303 11.07 -9.34 -20.79
N ALA A 304 12.32 -8.93 -21.02
CA ALA A 304 12.81 -7.58 -20.78
C ALA A 304 12.60 -7.10 -19.32
N LEU A 305 12.69 -8.01 -18.37
CA LEU A 305 12.57 -7.78 -16.93
C LEU A 305 13.92 -7.94 -16.22
N GLN A 306 14.04 -7.31 -15.07
CA GLN A 306 15.19 -7.42 -14.17
C GLN A 306 14.75 -8.02 -12.82
N SER A 307 15.69 -8.61 -12.09
CA SER A 307 15.45 -9.10 -10.73
C SER A 307 15.43 -8.00 -9.67
N GLU A 308 15.90 -6.81 -9.99
CA GLU A 308 15.83 -5.61 -9.14
C GLU A 308 15.15 -4.46 -9.90
N PHE A 309 14.17 -3.81 -9.26
CA PHE A 309 13.42 -2.68 -9.83
C PHE A 309 12.94 -1.74 -8.71
N PRO A 310 12.61 -0.47 -9.02
CA PRO A 310 12.24 0.51 -8.00
C PRO A 310 11.02 0.09 -7.17
N ALA A 311 11.09 0.26 -5.84
CA ALA A 311 9.98 0.08 -4.90
C ALA A 311 9.43 1.43 -4.43
N VAL A 312 10.31 2.40 -4.17
CA VAL A 312 9.94 3.76 -3.78
C VAL A 312 10.81 4.74 -4.55
N VAL A 313 10.17 5.69 -5.21
CA VAL A 313 10.86 6.78 -5.90
C VAL A 313 10.37 8.14 -5.41
N GLN A 314 11.24 9.14 -5.50
CA GLN A 314 10.99 10.52 -5.11
C GLN A 314 11.40 11.46 -6.24
N ASP A 315 10.55 12.43 -6.56
CA ASP A 315 10.87 13.50 -7.51
C ASP A 315 12.13 14.25 -7.03
N PRO A 316 13.17 14.38 -7.85
CA PRO A 316 14.44 14.97 -7.44
C PRO A 316 14.35 16.48 -7.23
N VAL A 317 13.42 17.15 -7.91
CA VAL A 317 13.24 18.61 -7.87
C VAL A 317 12.19 18.98 -6.82
N ILE A 318 10.99 18.42 -6.98
CA ILE A 318 9.89 18.59 -6.02
C ILE A 318 9.93 17.42 -5.03
N GLN A 319 10.84 17.46 -4.07
CA GLN A 319 11.10 16.39 -3.09
C GLN A 319 9.89 16.06 -2.19
N ARG A 320 8.68 16.38 -2.64
CA ARG A 320 7.40 16.16 -1.98
C ARG A 320 6.45 15.30 -2.81
N THR A 321 6.94 14.74 -3.92
CA THR A 321 6.19 13.82 -4.76
C THR A 321 6.87 12.46 -4.72
N TYR A 322 6.09 11.44 -4.35
CA TYR A 322 6.53 10.05 -4.20
C TYR A 322 5.64 9.13 -5.00
N TYR A 323 6.22 8.09 -5.58
CA TYR A 323 5.50 6.92 -6.08
C TYR A 323 6.01 5.66 -5.38
N PHE A 324 5.08 4.88 -4.82
CA PHE A 324 5.32 3.57 -4.24
C PHE A 324 4.82 2.53 -5.22
N SER A 325 5.73 1.77 -5.81
CA SER A 325 5.34 0.78 -6.82
C SER A 325 4.82 -0.53 -6.22
N GLY A 326 4.54 -0.58 -4.93
CA GLY A 326 3.88 -1.68 -4.24
C GLY A 326 2.60 -1.23 -3.54
N ASP A 327 1.74 -2.18 -3.26
CA ASP A 327 0.51 -2.01 -2.46
C ASP A 327 0.89 -1.94 -0.97
N PHE A 328 1.36 -0.77 -0.54
CA PHE A 328 1.97 -0.58 0.77
C PHE A 328 0.94 -0.33 1.88
N ALA A 329 -0.17 0.32 1.54
CA ALA A 329 -1.20 0.63 2.51
C ALA A 329 -2.11 -0.56 2.87
N THR A 330 -2.07 -1.64 2.08
CA THR A 330 -2.90 -2.84 2.29
C THR A 330 -2.25 -3.81 3.28
N TYR A 331 -2.08 -3.38 4.52
CA TYR A 331 -1.64 -4.25 5.60
C TYR A 331 -2.65 -4.25 6.75
N ASN A 332 -2.98 -5.45 7.21
CA ASN A 332 -3.94 -5.59 8.32
C ASN A 332 -3.27 -5.25 9.65
N VAL A 333 -3.67 -4.12 10.20
CA VAL A 333 -3.26 -3.67 11.53
C VAL A 333 -4.48 -3.52 12.44
N SER A 334 -4.30 -3.85 13.70
CA SER A 334 -5.36 -3.67 14.70
C SER A 334 -5.54 -2.17 14.99
N TYR A 335 -6.59 -1.58 14.44
CA TYR A 335 -6.81 -0.12 14.55
C TYR A 335 -6.98 0.38 15.99
N CYS A 336 -7.45 -0.47 16.92
CA CYS A 336 -7.57 -0.10 18.33
C CYS A 336 -6.21 0.23 18.98
N THR A 337 -5.10 -0.32 18.47
CA THR A 337 -3.76 -0.04 18.97
C THR A 337 -3.22 1.32 18.53
N ALA A 338 -3.85 2.00 17.57
CA ALA A 338 -3.39 3.29 17.07
C ALA A 338 -3.33 4.39 18.14
N ARG A 339 -4.10 4.23 19.22
CA ARG A 339 -4.12 5.18 20.36
C ARG A 339 -3.26 4.75 21.54
N LEU A 340 -2.38 3.78 21.34
CA LEU A 340 -1.47 3.29 22.39
C LEU A 340 -0.04 3.75 22.10
N LYS A 341 0.41 4.82 22.79
CA LYS A 341 1.78 5.33 22.62
C LYS A 341 2.79 4.28 23.03
N GLY A 342 3.76 3.99 22.18
CA GLY A 342 4.80 3.01 22.45
C GLY A 342 4.42 1.57 22.07
N VAL A 343 3.26 1.34 21.45
CA VAL A 343 2.87 -0.01 20.96
C VAL A 343 3.92 -0.56 20.00
N GLU A 344 4.56 0.29 19.20
CA GLU A 344 5.62 -0.07 18.25
C GLU A 344 6.87 -0.70 18.89
N LYS A 345 7.00 -0.58 20.22
CA LYS A 345 8.10 -1.17 21.00
C LYS A 345 7.81 -2.61 21.42
N LEU A 346 6.56 -3.07 21.31
CA LEU A 346 6.11 -4.40 21.71
C LEU A 346 6.40 -5.45 20.63
N LYS A 347 7.65 -5.54 20.16
CA LYS A 347 8.09 -6.37 19.03
C LYS A 347 7.53 -7.79 19.05
N ALA A 348 7.68 -8.50 20.17
CA ALA A 348 7.27 -9.89 20.30
C ALA A 348 5.75 -10.15 20.06
N ILE A 349 4.92 -9.11 20.22
CA ILE A 349 3.46 -9.19 19.97
C ILE A 349 3.14 -8.81 18.53
N LEU A 350 3.90 -7.88 17.96
CA LEU A 350 3.59 -7.28 16.67
C LEU A 350 4.06 -8.12 15.48
N TYR A 351 5.25 -8.71 15.59
CA TYR A 351 5.88 -9.55 14.56
C TYR A 351 6.92 -10.46 15.17
N SER A 352 7.31 -11.51 14.45
CA SER A 352 8.39 -12.41 14.84
C SER A 352 9.75 -11.99 14.24
N ASP A 353 10.83 -12.60 14.71
CA ASP A 353 12.17 -12.36 14.14
C ASP A 353 12.40 -13.10 12.80
N LYS A 354 11.44 -13.90 12.35
CA LYS A 354 11.54 -14.58 11.06
C LYS A 354 11.62 -13.56 9.91
N PRO A 355 12.59 -13.70 8.99
CA PRO A 355 12.76 -12.75 7.87
C PRO A 355 11.55 -12.65 6.93
N ASP A 356 10.75 -13.72 6.85
CA ASP A 356 9.56 -13.88 6.03
C ASP A 356 8.25 -13.47 6.73
N ASP A 357 8.31 -12.99 7.97
CA ASP A 357 7.13 -12.47 8.66
C ASP A 357 6.70 -11.13 8.03
N THR A 358 5.66 -11.17 7.20
CA THR A 358 5.17 -10.02 6.43
C THR A 358 4.65 -8.88 7.30
N ARG A 359 4.28 -9.14 8.58
CA ARG A 359 3.91 -8.09 9.55
C ARG A 359 5.06 -7.12 9.80
N ARG A 360 6.31 -7.55 9.60
CA ARG A 360 7.51 -6.71 9.71
C ARG A 360 7.47 -5.53 8.73
N PHE A 361 6.86 -5.70 7.55
CA PHE A 361 6.76 -4.64 6.55
C PHE A 361 6.07 -3.39 7.12
N PHE A 362 4.89 -3.54 7.72
CA PHE A 362 4.20 -2.39 8.31
C PHE A 362 5.03 -1.71 9.40
N TRP A 363 5.56 -2.49 10.34
CA TRP A 363 6.21 -1.94 11.55
C TRP A 363 7.60 -1.39 11.30
N LEU A 364 8.38 -2.03 10.41
CA LEU A 364 9.80 -1.72 10.22
C LEU A 364 10.08 -0.94 8.93
N TYR A 365 9.08 -0.84 8.03
CA TYR A 365 9.28 -0.17 6.76
C TYR A 365 8.18 0.85 6.46
N TYR A 366 6.93 0.43 6.23
CA TYR A 366 5.86 1.34 5.78
C TYR A 366 5.56 2.44 6.81
N ARG A 367 5.31 2.09 8.06
CA ARG A 367 5.05 3.07 9.12
C ARG A 367 6.19 4.09 9.31
N PRO A 368 7.46 3.68 9.47
CA PRO A 368 8.54 4.65 9.61
C PRO A 368 8.77 5.46 8.32
N LEU A 369 8.60 4.89 7.11
CA LEU A 369 8.70 5.62 5.85
C LEU A 369 7.66 6.75 5.79
N ILE A 370 6.39 6.45 6.04
CA ILE A 370 5.31 7.45 6.07
C ILE A 370 5.56 8.50 7.15
N ASN A 371 5.98 8.09 8.34
CA ASN A 371 6.31 9.02 9.42
C ASN A 371 7.42 9.97 8.99
N GLY A 372 8.53 9.46 8.45
CA GLY A 372 9.64 10.29 7.98
C GLY A 372 9.19 11.30 6.92
N ILE A 373 8.41 10.87 5.92
CA ILE A 373 7.90 11.74 4.86
C ILE A 373 6.96 12.83 5.43
N PHE A 374 6.01 12.46 6.28
CA PHE A 374 5.04 13.41 6.82
C PHE A 374 5.64 14.35 7.87
N ASP A 375 6.57 13.89 8.69
CA ASP A 375 7.25 14.73 9.70
C ASP A 375 8.19 15.74 9.02
N ASP A 376 8.95 15.33 8.01
CA ASP A 376 9.78 16.23 7.19
C ASP A 376 8.91 17.30 6.52
N TYR A 377 7.77 16.89 5.95
CA TYR A 377 6.85 17.81 5.31
C TYR A 377 6.23 18.78 6.32
N TYR A 378 5.71 18.28 7.45
CA TYR A 378 5.11 19.09 8.49
C TYR A 378 6.10 20.12 9.08
N ALA A 379 7.33 19.70 9.36
CA ALA A 379 8.38 20.59 9.83
C ALA A 379 8.71 21.69 8.80
N SER A 380 8.61 21.40 7.49
CA SER A 380 8.85 22.38 6.43
C SER A 380 7.77 23.45 6.32
N LEU A 381 6.53 23.17 6.80
CA LEU A 381 5.43 24.15 6.84
C LEU A 381 5.62 25.16 7.97
N SER A 382 6.25 24.76 9.06
CA SER A 382 6.49 25.63 10.24
C SER A 382 7.64 26.59 10.05
N LYS A 383 8.44 26.44 8.98
CA LYS A 383 9.59 27.30 8.65
C LYS A 383 9.25 28.42 7.65
N LYS A 384 8.01 28.44 7.17
CA LYS A 384 7.45 29.51 6.33
C LYS A 384 6.61 30.46 7.18
#